data_dd392af3b8c0de0e6140383854b27a37
#
_entry.id   dd392af3b8c0de0e6140383854b27a37
#
_cell.length_a   1.000
_cell.length_b   1.000
_cell.length_c   1.000
_cell.angle_alpha   90.00
_cell.angle_beta   90.00
_cell.angle_gamma   90.00
#
_symmetry.space_group_name_H-M   'P 1'
#
loop_
_entity.id
_entity.type
_entity.pdbx_description
1 polymer ?
#
loop_
_entity_poly.entity_id
_entity_poly.type
_entity_poly.pdbx_seq_one_letter_code
_entity_poly.pdbx_strand_id
1 'polypeptide(L)'
;MIYPSPYPDVVIPETTVTTHVFGSTEESDTRTALIDGPTGATTSYGELAGAIRRAAGGLAARGFAKGDVLGIYSPNTVLYPIAFHGAAYAGGVVTTVNPHYTAGELASQLRDAGARFLVTTSACVEKAREAAEEAGGIEEIFSFDDAPGTTPFSALTDGAELAEGPQMNPSTDLVALPYSSGTTGGSKGVMLTHRNLVANMVQLDGSESLSRGLTEDDTVLAVLPFFHIYGLLVIMNWALSQRARIVVLPRFELETFLGAIQDHGVTYLHVVPPILLAMAKHPIVDQYDLSSLDAINSGAAPLGKELGLAVEERLDCIVGQGYGLTETSPVTHHGPNKRRGQCPHGSIGPSLPNTETQIVDVDSGAALGPGERGEVWIRGPQVMLGYLNRPDATAETLDEDGWLHTGDIGYIDENGYGYIVDRLKELIKYKGFQVAPAELEALLLSHPHIKDVAVVRSPDPEAGEVPKAFVVADGELSADDVMSFVAGKVAPHKKIRRVEFVDEIPKSPAGKILRRVLVEREEGRA
;
A
#
# COMPACT_ATOMS: atom_id res chain seq x y z
N MET A 1 18.01 3.74 -21.60
CA MET A 1 18.28 2.27 -21.52
C MET A 1 17.09 1.61 -20.86
N ILE A 2 16.65 0.43 -21.36
CA ILE A 2 15.61 -0.37 -20.69
C ILE A 2 16.32 -1.39 -19.79
N TYR A 3 15.86 -1.50 -18.54
CA TYR A 3 16.32 -2.49 -17.57
C TYR A 3 15.25 -3.59 -17.44
N PRO A 4 15.44 -4.76 -18.03
CA PRO A 4 14.52 -5.87 -17.85
C PRO A 4 14.67 -6.47 -16.46
N SER A 5 13.67 -7.22 -16.03
CA SER A 5 13.77 -8.03 -14.81
C SER A 5 14.96 -8.99 -14.87
N PRO A 6 15.71 -9.18 -13.78
CA PRO A 6 16.73 -10.23 -13.70
C PRO A 6 16.13 -11.63 -13.47
N TYR A 7 14.82 -11.70 -13.15
CA TYR A 7 14.10 -12.95 -12.98
C TYR A 7 13.60 -13.47 -14.34
N PRO A 8 13.47 -14.78 -14.52
CA PRO A 8 12.77 -15.33 -15.68
C PRO A 8 11.33 -14.84 -15.74
N ASP A 9 10.82 -14.63 -16.95
CA ASP A 9 9.41 -14.33 -17.16
C ASP A 9 8.53 -15.47 -16.64
N VAL A 10 7.39 -15.08 -16.04
CA VAL A 10 6.38 -16.01 -15.54
C VAL A 10 5.17 -16.04 -16.47
N VAL A 11 4.51 -17.19 -16.51
CA VAL A 11 3.25 -17.34 -17.25
C VAL A 11 2.11 -16.83 -16.37
N ILE A 12 1.41 -15.79 -16.84
CA ILE A 12 0.26 -15.23 -16.14
C ILE A 12 -0.99 -15.99 -16.60
N PRO A 13 -1.70 -16.68 -15.69
CA PRO A 13 -2.90 -17.43 -16.05
C PRO A 13 -4.07 -16.51 -16.41
N GLU A 14 -4.83 -16.90 -17.43
CA GLU A 14 -6.07 -16.21 -17.84
C GLU A 14 -7.21 -16.63 -16.92
N THR A 15 -7.27 -16.05 -15.71
CA THR A 15 -8.24 -16.39 -14.68
C THR A 15 -8.67 -15.17 -13.88
N THR A 16 -9.79 -15.26 -13.15
CA THR A 16 -10.21 -14.20 -12.23
C THR A 16 -9.43 -14.27 -10.92
N VAL A 17 -9.37 -13.15 -10.18
CA VAL A 17 -8.68 -13.08 -8.87
C VAL A 17 -9.25 -14.12 -7.91
N THR A 18 -10.58 -14.24 -7.79
CA THR A 18 -11.20 -15.19 -6.88
C THR A 18 -10.89 -16.64 -7.27
N THR A 19 -10.90 -16.97 -8.55
CA THR A 19 -10.53 -18.30 -9.03
C THR A 19 -9.03 -18.58 -8.82
N HIS A 20 -8.15 -17.59 -8.99
CA HIS A 20 -6.72 -17.74 -8.72
C HIS A 20 -6.47 -18.08 -7.23
N VAL A 21 -7.14 -17.37 -6.33
CA VAL A 21 -6.92 -17.52 -4.87
C VAL A 21 -7.62 -18.77 -4.31
N PHE A 22 -8.85 -19.07 -4.76
CA PHE A 22 -9.71 -20.09 -4.14
C PHE A 22 -10.14 -21.24 -5.07
N GLY A 23 -9.79 -21.20 -6.35
CA GLY A 23 -10.28 -22.17 -7.34
C GLY A 23 -9.92 -23.63 -7.05
N SER A 24 -8.85 -23.88 -6.30
CA SER A 24 -8.45 -25.21 -5.82
C SER A 24 -8.88 -25.52 -4.39
N THR A 25 -9.63 -24.61 -3.72
CA THR A 25 -10.03 -24.78 -2.32
C THR A 25 -11.24 -25.68 -2.23
N GLU A 26 -11.10 -26.81 -1.55
CA GLU A 26 -12.20 -27.71 -1.24
C GLU A 26 -12.96 -27.22 0.02
N GLU A 27 -14.27 -27.53 0.11
CA GLU A 27 -15.07 -27.21 1.31
C GLU A 27 -14.57 -27.94 2.57
N SER A 28 -13.93 -29.09 2.39
CA SER A 28 -13.31 -29.89 3.45
C SER A 28 -11.96 -29.34 3.93
N ASP A 29 -11.43 -28.26 3.34
CA ASP A 29 -10.15 -27.69 3.74
C ASP A 29 -10.24 -27.01 5.11
N THR A 30 -9.72 -27.67 6.11
CA THR A 30 -9.76 -27.24 7.52
C THR A 30 -8.55 -26.37 7.93
N ARG A 31 -7.62 -26.08 7.01
CA ARG A 31 -6.51 -25.17 7.30
C ARG A 31 -7.01 -23.77 7.63
N THR A 32 -6.47 -23.19 8.67
CA THR A 32 -6.82 -21.81 9.07
C THR A 32 -6.35 -20.82 8.01
N ALA A 33 -7.29 -20.03 7.47
CA ALA A 33 -7.01 -18.93 6.56
C ALA A 33 -6.91 -17.60 7.32
N LEU A 34 -7.88 -17.32 8.19
CA LEU A 34 -7.98 -16.05 8.91
C LEU A 34 -8.07 -16.28 10.41
N ILE A 35 -7.44 -15.39 11.16
CA ILE A 35 -7.54 -15.28 12.62
C ILE A 35 -7.96 -13.84 12.93
N ASP A 36 -9.06 -13.68 13.64
CA ASP A 36 -9.45 -12.38 14.20
C ASP A 36 -8.53 -12.08 15.39
N GLY A 37 -7.63 -11.14 15.23
CA GLY A 37 -6.62 -10.83 16.25
C GLY A 37 -7.21 -10.46 17.61
N PRO A 38 -8.27 -9.63 17.70
CA PRO A 38 -8.90 -9.27 18.96
C PRO A 38 -9.58 -10.43 19.70
N THR A 39 -10.18 -11.38 19.00
CA THR A 39 -10.99 -12.46 19.62
C THR A 39 -10.32 -13.82 19.57
N GLY A 40 -9.33 -14.01 18.70
CA GLY A 40 -8.71 -15.30 18.41
C GLY A 40 -9.60 -16.26 17.60
N ALA A 41 -10.77 -15.81 17.12
CA ALA A 41 -11.65 -16.63 16.30
C ALA A 41 -11.00 -16.95 14.95
N THR A 42 -11.14 -18.19 14.49
CA THR A 42 -10.53 -18.67 13.25
C THR A 42 -11.55 -18.96 12.18
N THR A 43 -11.16 -18.78 10.93
CA THR A 43 -11.92 -19.20 9.75
C THR A 43 -11.01 -20.06 8.89
N SER A 44 -11.47 -21.26 8.53
CA SER A 44 -10.73 -22.14 7.64
C SER A 44 -10.85 -21.70 6.16
N TYR A 45 -9.98 -22.23 5.30
CA TYR A 45 -10.05 -22.00 3.84
C TYR A 45 -11.36 -22.50 3.25
N GLY A 46 -11.86 -23.66 3.68
CA GLY A 46 -13.14 -24.20 3.24
C GLY A 46 -14.33 -23.31 3.63
N GLU A 47 -14.37 -22.88 4.92
CA GLU A 47 -15.40 -21.95 5.41
C GLU A 47 -15.36 -20.61 4.67
N LEU A 48 -14.15 -20.07 4.44
CA LEU A 48 -13.97 -18.81 3.73
C LEU A 48 -14.46 -18.91 2.28
N ALA A 49 -14.07 -19.95 1.56
CA ALA A 49 -14.52 -20.18 0.18
C ALA A 49 -16.04 -20.36 0.06
N GLY A 50 -16.66 -21.11 0.99
CA GLY A 50 -18.11 -21.25 1.07
C GLY A 50 -18.81 -19.92 1.36
N ALA A 51 -18.29 -19.14 2.32
CA ALA A 51 -18.84 -17.83 2.65
C ALA A 51 -18.75 -16.84 1.46
N ILE A 52 -17.66 -16.89 0.69
CA ILE A 52 -17.50 -16.09 -0.54
C ILE A 52 -18.58 -16.45 -1.58
N ARG A 53 -18.81 -17.76 -1.83
CA ARG A 53 -19.86 -18.19 -2.78
C ARG A 53 -21.25 -17.81 -2.32
N ARG A 54 -21.53 -17.89 -1.01
CA ARG A 54 -22.82 -17.44 -0.44
C ARG A 54 -22.98 -15.93 -0.53
N ALA A 55 -21.92 -15.14 -0.22
CA ALA A 55 -21.98 -13.69 -0.38
C ALA A 55 -22.25 -13.28 -1.84
N ALA A 56 -21.62 -13.95 -2.80
CA ALA A 56 -21.91 -13.75 -4.22
C ALA A 56 -23.38 -14.09 -4.56
N GLY A 57 -23.90 -15.20 -4.03
CA GLY A 57 -25.30 -15.59 -4.18
C GLY A 57 -26.27 -14.57 -3.57
N GLY A 58 -25.96 -14.06 -2.38
CA GLY A 58 -26.73 -13.01 -1.71
C GLY A 58 -26.74 -11.67 -2.46
N LEU A 59 -25.62 -11.30 -3.08
CA LEU A 59 -25.51 -10.13 -3.96
C LEU A 59 -26.32 -10.34 -5.25
N ALA A 60 -26.15 -11.48 -5.92
CA ALA A 60 -26.88 -11.81 -7.15
C ALA A 60 -28.40 -11.83 -6.93
N ALA A 61 -28.88 -12.37 -5.78
CA ALA A 61 -30.30 -12.37 -5.42
C ALA A 61 -30.89 -10.96 -5.25
N ARG A 62 -30.04 -9.95 -5.01
CA ARG A 62 -30.39 -8.52 -4.95
C ARG A 62 -30.19 -7.79 -6.28
N GLY A 63 -29.93 -8.53 -7.35
CA GLY A 63 -29.74 -7.97 -8.69
C GLY A 63 -28.36 -7.40 -8.95
N PHE A 64 -27.36 -7.69 -8.10
CA PHE A 64 -25.97 -7.34 -8.37
C PHE A 64 -25.47 -8.18 -9.55
N ALA A 65 -24.96 -7.54 -10.56
CA ALA A 65 -24.59 -8.14 -11.84
C ALA A 65 -23.15 -7.78 -12.24
N LYS A 66 -22.68 -8.39 -13.31
CA LYS A 66 -21.37 -8.10 -13.89
C LYS A 66 -21.20 -6.59 -14.15
N GLY A 67 -20.13 -6.03 -13.61
CA GLY A 67 -19.77 -4.62 -13.74
C GLY A 67 -20.38 -3.70 -12.69
N ASP A 68 -21.32 -4.18 -11.87
CA ASP A 68 -21.82 -3.40 -10.73
C ASP A 68 -20.74 -3.18 -9.69
N VAL A 69 -20.83 -2.06 -8.96
CA VAL A 69 -19.80 -1.66 -8.01
C VAL A 69 -20.29 -1.80 -6.56
N LEU A 70 -19.51 -2.52 -5.76
CA LEU A 70 -19.63 -2.59 -4.30
C LEU A 70 -18.60 -1.67 -3.64
N GLY A 71 -19.04 -0.73 -2.81
CA GLY A 71 -18.16 0.04 -1.92
C GLY A 71 -17.88 -0.73 -0.63
N ILE A 72 -16.60 -0.77 -0.19
CA ILE A 72 -16.25 -1.27 1.15
C ILE A 72 -15.63 -0.10 1.94
N TYR A 73 -16.37 0.43 2.90
CA TYR A 73 -16.00 1.53 3.79
C TYR A 73 -15.84 1.01 5.23
N SER A 74 -14.68 0.37 5.48
CA SER A 74 -14.44 -0.36 6.72
C SER A 74 -12.94 -0.43 7.06
N PRO A 75 -12.57 -0.45 8.36
CA PRO A 75 -11.26 -0.93 8.77
C PRO A 75 -11.09 -2.41 8.43
N ASN A 76 -9.90 -2.97 8.72
CA ASN A 76 -9.67 -4.40 8.53
C ASN A 76 -10.60 -5.24 9.41
N THR A 77 -11.13 -6.29 8.84
CA THR A 77 -11.92 -7.32 9.51
C THR A 77 -11.77 -8.65 8.75
N VAL A 78 -11.98 -9.77 9.41
CA VAL A 78 -11.99 -11.11 8.78
C VAL A 78 -13.12 -11.26 7.76
N LEU A 79 -14.12 -10.39 7.76
CA LEU A 79 -15.21 -10.37 6.77
C LEU A 79 -14.86 -9.59 5.49
N TYR A 80 -13.79 -8.80 5.51
CA TYR A 80 -13.36 -8.00 4.34
C TYR A 80 -13.05 -8.87 3.11
N PRO A 81 -12.27 -9.99 3.23
CA PRO A 81 -12.05 -10.90 2.10
C PRO A 81 -13.35 -11.49 1.55
N ILE A 82 -14.34 -11.78 2.41
CA ILE A 82 -15.64 -12.33 1.99
C ILE A 82 -16.41 -11.30 1.14
N ALA A 83 -16.43 -10.04 1.56
CA ALA A 83 -17.08 -8.97 0.81
C ALA A 83 -16.39 -8.71 -0.54
N PHE A 84 -15.06 -8.63 -0.54
CA PHE A 84 -14.26 -8.41 -1.75
C PHE A 84 -14.44 -9.53 -2.78
N HIS A 85 -14.18 -10.77 -2.37
CA HIS A 85 -14.26 -11.92 -3.27
C HIS A 85 -15.71 -12.31 -3.62
N GLY A 86 -16.67 -12.07 -2.73
CA GLY A 86 -18.08 -12.27 -3.01
C GLY A 86 -18.56 -11.38 -4.16
N ALA A 87 -18.23 -10.09 -4.13
CA ALA A 87 -18.52 -9.17 -5.22
C ALA A 87 -17.78 -9.55 -6.51
N ALA A 88 -16.46 -9.85 -6.41
CA ALA A 88 -15.66 -10.26 -7.54
C ALA A 88 -16.14 -11.56 -8.19
N TYR A 89 -16.58 -12.56 -7.40
CA TYR A 89 -17.13 -13.81 -7.90
C TYR A 89 -18.52 -13.64 -8.57
N ALA A 90 -19.31 -12.67 -8.10
CA ALA A 90 -20.55 -12.26 -8.77
C ALA A 90 -20.31 -11.43 -10.05
N GLY A 91 -19.05 -11.18 -10.42
CA GLY A 91 -18.67 -10.41 -11.61
C GLY A 91 -18.61 -8.90 -11.39
N GLY A 92 -18.70 -8.45 -10.15
CA GLY A 92 -18.67 -7.04 -9.82
C GLY A 92 -17.29 -6.47 -9.59
N VAL A 93 -17.25 -5.17 -9.33
CA VAL A 93 -16.08 -4.37 -9.07
C VAL A 93 -16.12 -3.86 -7.63
N VAL A 94 -15.00 -3.85 -6.93
CA VAL A 94 -14.94 -3.34 -5.56
C VAL A 94 -14.22 -2.01 -5.52
N THR A 95 -14.89 -0.94 -5.06
CA THR A 95 -14.21 0.29 -4.68
C THR A 95 -13.90 0.26 -3.19
N THR A 96 -12.61 0.27 -2.86
CA THR A 96 -12.12 0.23 -1.49
C THR A 96 -11.96 1.65 -0.95
N VAL A 97 -12.57 1.93 0.20
CA VAL A 97 -12.66 3.30 0.72
C VAL A 97 -11.95 3.43 2.07
N ASN A 98 -11.22 4.52 2.22
CA ASN A 98 -10.56 4.87 3.48
C ASN A 98 -11.61 5.17 4.58
N PRO A 99 -11.67 4.40 5.69
CA PRO A 99 -12.66 4.58 6.76
C PRO A 99 -12.53 5.92 7.52
N HIS A 100 -11.44 6.66 7.31
CA HIS A 100 -11.24 7.98 7.91
C HIS A 100 -11.81 9.12 7.05
N TYR A 101 -12.28 8.86 5.84
CA TYR A 101 -12.91 9.88 5.00
C TYR A 101 -14.09 10.54 5.68
N THR A 102 -14.30 11.81 5.38
CA THR A 102 -15.53 12.53 5.67
C THR A 102 -16.68 11.98 4.82
N ALA A 103 -17.92 12.29 5.19
CA ALA A 103 -19.08 11.87 4.39
C ALA A 103 -19.01 12.42 2.96
N GLY A 104 -18.60 13.66 2.75
CA GLY A 104 -18.45 14.26 1.42
C GLY A 104 -17.36 13.62 0.57
N GLU A 105 -16.21 13.24 1.15
CA GLU A 105 -15.16 12.49 0.42
C GLU A 105 -15.64 11.10 0.01
N LEU A 106 -16.33 10.39 0.93
CA LEU A 106 -16.95 9.11 0.65
C LEU A 106 -18.02 9.24 -0.45
N ALA A 107 -18.92 10.22 -0.34
CA ALA A 107 -19.96 10.47 -1.35
C ALA A 107 -19.38 10.73 -2.73
N SER A 108 -18.31 11.52 -2.79
CA SER A 108 -17.61 11.80 -4.04
C SER A 108 -17.05 10.53 -4.68
N GLN A 109 -16.41 9.66 -3.90
CA GLN A 109 -15.86 8.38 -4.40
C GLN A 109 -16.98 7.43 -4.84
N LEU A 110 -18.03 7.26 -4.04
CA LEU A 110 -19.15 6.38 -4.37
C LEU A 110 -19.86 6.80 -5.67
N ARG A 111 -20.03 8.11 -5.85
CA ARG A 111 -20.64 8.69 -7.06
C ARG A 111 -19.76 8.49 -8.28
N ASP A 112 -18.46 8.78 -8.18
CA ASP A 112 -17.51 8.65 -9.30
C ASP A 112 -17.33 7.18 -9.70
N ALA A 113 -17.29 6.26 -8.71
CA ALA A 113 -17.21 4.81 -8.94
C ALA A 113 -18.53 4.19 -9.42
N GLY A 114 -19.68 4.87 -9.31
CA GLY A 114 -21.00 4.31 -9.63
C GLY A 114 -21.42 3.19 -8.69
N ALA A 115 -21.08 3.29 -7.39
CA ALA A 115 -21.40 2.26 -6.41
C ALA A 115 -22.91 2.10 -6.22
N ARG A 116 -23.39 0.84 -6.26
CA ARG A 116 -24.78 0.46 -6.00
C ARG A 116 -25.01 -0.03 -4.58
N PHE A 117 -24.05 -0.75 -4.03
CA PHE A 117 -24.09 -1.28 -2.67
C PHE A 117 -22.90 -0.79 -1.86
N LEU A 118 -23.09 -0.68 -0.56
CA LEU A 118 -22.06 -0.25 0.37
C LEU A 118 -22.00 -1.21 1.57
N VAL A 119 -20.80 -1.65 1.93
CA VAL A 119 -20.54 -2.40 3.18
C VAL A 119 -19.77 -1.52 4.13
N THR A 120 -20.18 -1.48 5.40
CA THR A 120 -19.57 -0.63 6.43
C THR A 120 -19.53 -1.33 7.79
N THR A 121 -19.19 -0.60 8.84
CA THR A 121 -19.24 -1.02 10.25
C THR A 121 -20.04 -0.01 11.07
N SER A 122 -20.45 -0.40 12.28
CA SER A 122 -21.15 0.50 13.22
C SER A 122 -20.38 1.79 13.50
N ALA A 123 -19.05 1.70 13.57
CA ALA A 123 -18.19 2.88 13.79
C ALA A 123 -18.21 3.88 12.63
N CYS A 124 -18.60 3.45 11.43
CA CYS A 124 -18.58 4.25 10.20
C CYS A 124 -20.00 4.56 9.67
N VAL A 125 -21.06 3.97 10.27
CA VAL A 125 -22.41 3.94 9.69
C VAL A 125 -23.04 5.31 9.49
N GLU A 126 -22.86 6.26 10.39
CA GLU A 126 -23.45 7.59 10.26
C GLU A 126 -22.90 8.33 9.03
N LYS A 127 -21.57 8.30 8.84
CA LYS A 127 -20.94 8.86 7.64
C LYS A 127 -21.35 8.11 6.38
N ALA A 128 -21.49 6.77 6.47
CA ALA A 128 -21.91 5.93 5.34
C ALA A 128 -23.32 6.31 4.86
N ARG A 129 -24.26 6.57 5.75
CA ARG A 129 -25.64 7.01 5.41
C ARG A 129 -25.65 8.40 4.78
N GLU A 130 -25.00 9.37 5.45
CA GLU A 130 -24.88 10.74 4.92
C GLU A 130 -24.28 10.72 3.52
N ALA A 131 -23.21 9.96 3.32
CA ALA A 131 -22.55 9.83 2.03
C ALA A 131 -23.44 9.12 0.99
N ALA A 132 -24.21 8.10 1.37
CA ALA A 132 -25.11 7.40 0.46
C ALA A 132 -26.25 8.31 -0.03
N GLU A 133 -26.82 9.14 0.87
CA GLU A 133 -27.82 10.15 0.52
C GLU A 133 -27.24 11.21 -0.43
N GLU A 134 -26.02 11.72 -0.14
CA GLU A 134 -25.34 12.71 -0.96
C GLU A 134 -24.87 12.14 -2.31
N ALA A 135 -24.37 10.92 -2.34
CA ALA A 135 -23.91 10.27 -3.59
C ALA A 135 -25.06 10.02 -4.55
N GLY A 136 -26.18 9.56 -4.03
CA GLY A 136 -27.28 8.98 -4.80
C GLY A 136 -26.87 7.63 -5.41
N GLY A 137 -27.84 6.77 -5.71
CA GLY A 137 -27.56 5.49 -6.38
C GLY A 137 -27.18 4.32 -5.47
N ILE A 138 -26.93 4.53 -4.17
CA ILE A 138 -26.75 3.44 -3.21
C ILE A 138 -28.11 2.83 -2.88
N GLU A 139 -28.29 1.56 -3.25
CA GLU A 139 -29.55 0.84 -3.10
C GLU A 139 -29.68 0.20 -1.71
N GLU A 140 -28.58 -0.31 -1.16
CA GLU A 140 -28.56 -0.95 0.15
C GLU A 140 -27.20 -0.77 0.85
N ILE A 141 -27.25 -0.57 2.17
CA ILE A 141 -26.06 -0.49 3.03
C ILE A 141 -26.04 -1.73 3.92
N PHE A 142 -24.97 -2.50 3.85
CA PHE A 142 -24.71 -3.64 4.73
C PHE A 142 -23.73 -3.25 5.83
N SER A 143 -23.83 -3.92 6.99
CA SER A 143 -22.80 -3.76 8.05
C SER A 143 -22.26 -5.09 8.52
N PHE A 144 -20.95 -5.12 8.75
CA PHE A 144 -20.24 -6.31 9.25
C PHE A 144 -20.60 -6.67 10.70
N ASP A 145 -21.06 -5.72 11.48
CA ASP A 145 -21.32 -5.79 12.92
C ASP A 145 -22.74 -5.34 13.31
N ASP A 146 -23.71 -5.57 12.42
CA ASP A 146 -25.15 -5.38 12.63
C ASP A 146 -25.54 -3.95 13.10
N ALA A 147 -24.97 -2.92 12.48
CA ALA A 147 -25.27 -1.53 12.80
C ALA A 147 -26.77 -1.19 12.59
N PRO A 148 -27.42 -0.45 13.50
CA PRO A 148 -28.83 -0.11 13.36
C PRO A 148 -29.14 0.62 12.05
N GLY A 149 -30.21 0.21 11.36
CA GLY A 149 -30.69 0.79 10.09
C GLY A 149 -29.86 0.44 8.87
N THR A 150 -29.05 -0.61 8.96
CA THR A 150 -28.40 -1.28 7.83
C THR A 150 -28.91 -2.72 7.74
N THR A 151 -28.66 -3.38 6.62
CA THR A 151 -28.86 -4.82 6.50
C THR A 151 -27.64 -5.54 7.09
N PRO A 152 -27.80 -6.52 8.00
CA PRO A 152 -26.69 -7.34 8.47
C PRO A 152 -25.94 -7.99 7.31
N PHE A 153 -24.60 -8.00 7.35
CA PHE A 153 -23.80 -8.66 6.31
C PHE A 153 -24.09 -10.17 6.20
N SER A 154 -24.50 -10.80 7.29
CA SER A 154 -24.96 -12.21 7.32
C SER A 154 -26.09 -12.47 6.31
N ALA A 155 -26.95 -11.48 6.02
CA ALA A 155 -28.00 -11.61 5.01
C ALA A 155 -27.46 -11.86 3.58
N LEU A 156 -26.17 -11.61 3.32
CA LEU A 156 -25.49 -12.01 2.10
C LEU A 156 -24.95 -13.44 2.18
N THR A 157 -24.56 -13.90 3.38
CA THR A 157 -23.87 -15.18 3.57
C THR A 157 -24.75 -16.32 4.08
N ASP A 158 -26.00 -16.03 4.50
CA ASP A 158 -26.95 -17.04 4.99
C ASP A 158 -27.77 -17.71 3.88
N GLY A 159 -27.67 -17.19 2.64
CA GLY A 159 -28.41 -17.68 1.47
C GLY A 159 -27.72 -18.82 0.72
N ALA A 160 -28.28 -19.12 -0.45
CA ALA A 160 -27.72 -20.12 -1.36
C ALA A 160 -26.41 -19.60 -1.98
N GLU A 161 -25.48 -20.51 -2.22
CA GLU A 161 -24.26 -20.23 -2.96
C GLU A 161 -24.53 -19.89 -4.42
N LEU A 162 -23.74 -18.97 -4.99
CA LEU A 162 -23.67 -18.81 -6.43
C LEU A 162 -22.84 -19.97 -6.99
N ALA A 163 -23.48 -20.91 -7.65
CA ALA A 163 -22.81 -22.12 -8.14
C ALA A 163 -21.75 -21.80 -9.21
N GLU A 164 -22.01 -20.81 -10.07
CA GLU A 164 -21.12 -20.40 -11.13
C GLU A 164 -21.25 -18.88 -11.34
N GLY A 165 -20.14 -18.16 -11.32
CA GLY A 165 -20.10 -16.74 -11.63
C GLY A 165 -20.29 -16.46 -13.13
N PRO A 166 -20.54 -15.20 -13.52
CA PRO A 166 -20.65 -14.83 -14.93
C PRO A 166 -19.32 -15.03 -15.66
N GLN A 167 -19.39 -15.19 -16.97
CA GLN A 167 -18.19 -15.26 -17.80
C GLN A 167 -17.44 -13.92 -17.75
N MET A 168 -16.17 -13.97 -17.35
CA MET A 168 -15.29 -12.81 -17.23
C MET A 168 -14.18 -12.85 -18.27
N ASN A 169 -13.78 -11.66 -18.74
CA ASN A 169 -12.54 -11.47 -19.47
C ASN A 169 -11.49 -10.87 -18.51
N PRO A 170 -10.53 -11.65 -18.01
CA PRO A 170 -9.57 -11.17 -17.00
C PRO A 170 -8.75 -9.94 -17.42
N SER A 171 -8.56 -9.73 -18.71
CA SER A 171 -7.74 -8.65 -19.24
C SER A 171 -8.48 -7.30 -19.35
N THR A 172 -9.81 -7.31 -19.37
CA THR A 172 -10.62 -6.10 -19.58
C THR A 172 -11.62 -5.83 -18.47
N ASP A 173 -12.11 -6.89 -17.80
CA ASP A 173 -13.09 -6.72 -16.74
C ASP A 173 -12.39 -6.26 -15.46
N LEU A 174 -12.89 -5.17 -14.89
CA LEU A 174 -12.38 -4.61 -13.66
C LEU A 174 -12.75 -5.50 -12.46
N VAL A 175 -11.90 -5.52 -11.44
CA VAL A 175 -12.18 -6.15 -10.16
C VAL A 175 -12.02 -5.18 -8.99
N ALA A 176 -11.15 -4.19 -9.13
CA ALA A 176 -10.90 -3.22 -8.08
C ALA A 176 -10.77 -1.79 -8.62
N LEU A 177 -11.32 -0.85 -7.86
CA LEU A 177 -11.24 0.59 -8.06
C LEU A 177 -10.73 1.25 -6.75
N PRO A 178 -9.47 1.02 -6.36
CA PRO A 178 -8.87 1.81 -5.29
C PRO A 178 -8.64 3.24 -5.76
N TYR A 179 -8.73 4.21 -4.83
CA TYR A 179 -8.50 5.61 -5.13
C TYR A 179 -7.11 6.04 -4.67
N SER A 180 -6.30 6.54 -5.61
CA SER A 180 -5.00 7.12 -5.31
C SER A 180 -5.14 8.61 -5.01
N SER A 181 -4.50 9.06 -3.91
CA SER A 181 -4.38 10.48 -3.60
C SER A 181 -3.29 11.10 -4.46
N GLY A 182 -3.59 11.38 -5.73
CA GLY A 182 -2.64 12.06 -6.63
C GLY A 182 -2.08 13.34 -6.01
N THR A 183 -0.85 13.68 -6.34
CA THR A 183 -0.16 14.90 -5.85
C THR A 183 -0.76 16.19 -6.42
N THR A 184 -1.63 16.09 -7.44
CA THR A 184 -2.28 17.23 -8.11
C THR A 184 -3.74 16.91 -8.40
N GLY A 185 -4.64 17.57 -7.68
CA GLY A 185 -6.08 17.41 -7.89
C GLY A 185 -6.66 16.29 -6.99
N GLY A 186 -7.99 16.12 -7.03
CA GLY A 186 -8.71 15.16 -6.20
C GLY A 186 -8.26 13.69 -6.41
N SER A 187 -8.65 12.84 -5.50
CA SER A 187 -8.43 11.40 -5.56
C SER A 187 -8.97 10.81 -6.86
N LYS A 188 -8.24 9.88 -7.50
CA LYS A 188 -8.58 9.27 -8.78
C LYS A 188 -8.80 7.78 -8.63
N GLY A 189 -9.87 7.24 -9.20
CA GLY A 189 -10.13 5.80 -9.23
C GLY A 189 -9.19 5.09 -10.21
N VAL A 190 -8.38 4.18 -9.70
CA VAL A 190 -7.43 3.39 -10.49
C VAL A 190 -8.12 2.13 -10.99
N MET A 191 -8.23 1.97 -12.31
CA MET A 191 -8.91 0.85 -12.93
C MET A 191 -8.01 -0.40 -12.99
N LEU A 192 -8.24 -1.36 -12.09
CA LEU A 192 -7.49 -2.61 -12.01
C LEU A 192 -8.34 -3.79 -12.47
N THR A 193 -7.82 -4.53 -13.45
CA THR A 193 -8.44 -5.75 -13.98
C THR A 193 -8.10 -6.97 -13.13
N HIS A 194 -8.83 -8.06 -13.34
CA HIS A 194 -8.44 -9.36 -12.76
C HIS A 194 -7.01 -9.74 -13.16
N ARG A 195 -6.64 -9.54 -14.44
CA ARG A 195 -5.30 -9.85 -14.93
C ARG A 195 -4.21 -9.03 -14.24
N ASN A 196 -4.44 -7.74 -13.96
CA ASN A 196 -3.44 -6.93 -13.29
C ASN A 196 -3.11 -7.48 -11.89
N LEU A 197 -4.13 -7.82 -11.09
CA LEU A 197 -3.93 -8.36 -9.75
C LEU A 197 -3.34 -9.77 -9.77
N VAL A 198 -3.82 -10.65 -10.65
CA VAL A 198 -3.28 -12.01 -10.82
C VAL A 198 -1.82 -11.96 -11.28
N ALA A 199 -1.50 -11.08 -12.23
CA ALA A 199 -0.13 -10.90 -12.70
C ALA A 199 0.80 -10.53 -11.55
N ASN A 200 0.41 -9.58 -10.71
CA ASN A 200 1.28 -9.14 -9.62
C ASN A 200 1.48 -10.22 -8.54
N MET A 201 0.47 -11.03 -8.23
CA MET A 201 0.65 -12.19 -7.34
C MET A 201 1.64 -13.21 -7.94
N VAL A 202 1.46 -13.57 -9.21
CA VAL A 202 2.36 -14.54 -9.90
C VAL A 202 3.78 -13.99 -10.06
N GLN A 203 3.93 -12.68 -10.26
CA GLN A 203 5.25 -12.02 -10.30
C GLN A 203 5.97 -12.08 -8.95
N LEU A 204 5.23 -11.92 -7.84
CA LEU A 204 5.79 -12.08 -6.49
C LEU A 204 6.27 -13.51 -6.27
N ASP A 205 5.50 -14.52 -6.68
CA ASP A 205 5.90 -15.93 -6.62
C ASP A 205 7.13 -16.21 -7.50
N GLY A 206 7.14 -15.67 -8.72
CA GLY A 206 8.27 -15.84 -9.66
C GLY A 206 9.59 -15.23 -9.20
N SER A 207 9.56 -14.35 -8.21
CA SER A 207 10.75 -13.76 -7.59
C SER A 207 11.42 -14.67 -6.54
N GLU A 208 10.83 -15.80 -6.19
CA GLU A 208 11.29 -16.71 -5.12
C GLU A 208 12.72 -17.24 -5.32
N SER A 209 13.24 -17.24 -6.53
CA SER A 209 14.63 -17.67 -6.78
C SER A 209 15.63 -16.88 -5.93
N LEU A 210 15.36 -15.61 -5.64
CA LEU A 210 16.19 -14.72 -4.82
C LEU A 210 15.47 -14.18 -3.58
N SER A 211 14.13 -14.19 -3.55
CA SER A 211 13.33 -13.72 -2.41
C SER A 211 12.78 -14.92 -1.61
N ARG A 212 12.56 -14.71 -0.31
CA ARG A 212 11.76 -15.62 0.50
C ARG A 212 10.29 -15.35 0.16
N GLY A 213 9.66 -16.25 -0.55
CA GLY A 213 8.22 -16.23 -0.80
C GLY A 213 7.40 -16.52 0.46
N LEU A 214 6.08 -16.52 0.32
CA LEU A 214 5.15 -17.03 1.32
C LEU A 214 4.83 -18.50 1.04
N THR A 215 4.57 -19.25 2.09
CA THR A 215 4.17 -20.66 2.04
C THR A 215 2.95 -20.90 2.94
N GLU A 216 2.38 -22.09 2.87
CA GLU A 216 1.26 -22.50 3.71
C GLU A 216 1.60 -22.60 5.22
N ASP A 217 2.88 -22.64 5.56
CA ASP A 217 3.36 -22.65 6.93
C ASP A 217 3.48 -21.25 7.54
N ASP A 218 3.42 -20.22 6.71
CA ASP A 218 3.56 -18.83 7.14
C ASP A 218 2.33 -18.28 7.85
N THR A 219 2.59 -17.36 8.77
CA THR A 219 1.59 -16.51 9.40
C THR A 219 1.92 -15.04 9.11
N VAL A 220 1.01 -14.36 8.46
CA VAL A 220 1.13 -12.94 8.09
C VAL A 220 0.25 -12.11 9.01
N LEU A 221 0.73 -10.95 9.46
CA LEU A 221 -0.06 -10.01 10.27
C LEU A 221 -0.61 -8.87 9.41
N ALA A 222 -1.92 -8.80 9.29
CA ALA A 222 -2.62 -7.77 8.54
C ALA A 222 -2.90 -6.55 9.44
N VAL A 223 -1.92 -5.67 9.55
CA VAL A 223 -2.03 -4.38 10.25
C VAL A 223 -2.18 -3.22 9.26
N LEU A 224 -1.63 -3.34 8.04
CA LEU A 224 -1.84 -2.34 7.01
C LEU A 224 -3.25 -2.48 6.42
N PRO A 225 -3.87 -1.34 6.04
CA PRO A 225 -5.28 -1.33 5.65
C PRO A 225 -5.57 -2.13 4.38
N PHE A 226 -6.59 -2.98 4.40
CA PHE A 226 -7.10 -3.69 3.20
C PHE A 226 -7.73 -2.75 2.17
N PHE A 227 -8.16 -1.56 2.56
CA PHE A 227 -8.64 -0.59 1.58
C PHE A 227 -7.53 -0.02 0.69
N HIS A 228 -6.27 -0.11 1.12
CA HIS A 228 -5.10 0.29 0.33
C HIS A 228 -4.59 -0.90 -0.47
N ILE A 229 -4.15 -0.67 -1.70
CA ILE A 229 -3.74 -1.75 -2.63
C ILE A 229 -2.63 -2.65 -2.06
N TYR A 230 -1.73 -2.14 -1.21
CA TYR A 230 -0.71 -2.94 -0.54
C TYR A 230 -1.34 -3.97 0.42
N GLY A 231 -2.28 -3.54 1.26
CA GLY A 231 -3.03 -4.44 2.13
C GLY A 231 -3.93 -5.39 1.33
N LEU A 232 -4.62 -4.86 0.32
CA LEU A 232 -5.55 -5.62 -0.51
C LEU A 232 -4.86 -6.74 -1.28
N LEU A 233 -3.78 -6.41 -2.01
CA LEU A 233 -3.12 -7.42 -2.84
C LEU A 233 -2.09 -8.23 -2.06
N VAL A 234 -1.11 -7.58 -1.45
CA VAL A 234 0.06 -8.31 -0.90
C VAL A 234 -0.30 -9.03 0.40
N ILE A 235 -1.01 -8.36 1.32
CA ILE A 235 -1.31 -8.94 2.63
C ILE A 235 -2.53 -9.87 2.57
N MET A 236 -3.56 -9.52 1.80
CA MET A 236 -4.78 -10.31 1.72
C MET A 236 -4.72 -11.33 0.58
N ASN A 237 -4.69 -10.86 -0.67
CA ASN A 237 -4.85 -11.76 -1.82
C ASN A 237 -3.64 -12.68 -2.04
N TRP A 238 -2.41 -12.14 -1.99
CA TRP A 238 -1.22 -12.96 -2.21
C TRP A 238 -1.00 -13.96 -1.07
N ALA A 239 -1.14 -13.55 0.20
CA ALA A 239 -1.02 -14.49 1.31
C ALA A 239 -2.08 -15.60 1.24
N LEU A 240 -3.34 -15.29 0.90
CA LEU A 240 -4.38 -16.30 0.71
C LEU A 240 -4.08 -17.23 -0.48
N SER A 241 -3.52 -16.72 -1.58
CA SER A 241 -3.13 -17.57 -2.72
C SER A 241 -2.01 -18.56 -2.37
N GLN A 242 -1.13 -18.18 -1.43
CA GLN A 242 -0.07 -19.04 -0.90
C GLN A 242 -0.53 -19.95 0.25
N ARG A 243 -1.81 -19.92 0.59
CA ARG A 243 -2.40 -20.71 1.69
C ARG A 243 -1.84 -20.37 3.07
N ALA A 244 -1.20 -19.21 3.23
CA ALA A 244 -0.70 -18.69 4.50
C ALA A 244 -1.85 -18.28 5.43
N ARG A 245 -1.61 -18.29 6.73
CA ARG A 245 -2.55 -17.77 7.74
C ARG A 245 -2.44 -16.26 7.84
N ILE A 246 -3.56 -15.57 8.00
CA ILE A 246 -3.57 -14.12 8.19
C ILE A 246 -4.21 -13.78 9.53
N VAL A 247 -3.45 -13.15 10.43
CA VAL A 247 -3.96 -12.52 11.64
C VAL A 247 -4.42 -11.11 11.30
N VAL A 248 -5.68 -10.78 11.55
CA VAL A 248 -6.29 -9.52 11.15
C VAL A 248 -6.42 -8.59 12.35
N LEU A 249 -5.76 -7.43 12.30
CA LEU A 249 -5.92 -6.34 13.27
C LEU A 249 -6.68 -5.17 12.62
N PRO A 250 -7.70 -4.61 13.30
CA PRO A 250 -8.49 -3.51 12.75
C PRO A 250 -7.71 -2.19 12.66
N ARG A 251 -6.67 -2.03 13.49
CA ARG A 251 -5.80 -0.86 13.55
C ARG A 251 -4.45 -1.20 14.16
N PHE A 252 -3.47 -0.33 13.95
CA PHE A 252 -2.18 -0.44 14.61
C PHE A 252 -2.25 0.15 16.03
N GLU A 253 -1.91 -0.67 17.01
CA GLU A 253 -1.58 -0.30 18.38
C GLU A 253 -0.37 -1.13 18.79
N LEU A 254 0.70 -0.50 19.25
CA LEU A 254 2.01 -1.17 19.39
C LEU A 254 1.97 -2.42 20.26
N GLU A 255 1.33 -2.36 21.42
CA GLU A 255 1.24 -3.51 22.34
C GLU A 255 0.41 -4.64 21.74
N THR A 256 -0.75 -4.32 21.15
CA THR A 256 -1.61 -5.30 20.48
C THR A 256 -0.89 -5.93 19.28
N PHE A 257 -0.13 -5.13 18.53
CA PHE A 257 0.66 -5.59 17.39
C PHE A 257 1.77 -6.56 17.82
N LEU A 258 2.53 -6.22 18.86
CA LEU A 258 3.60 -7.07 19.39
C LEU A 258 3.04 -8.36 20.01
N GLY A 259 1.94 -8.24 20.76
CA GLY A 259 1.22 -9.39 21.32
C GLY A 259 0.72 -10.35 20.23
N ALA A 260 0.17 -9.82 19.14
CA ALA A 260 -0.30 -10.66 18.03
C ALA A 260 0.86 -11.42 17.34
N ILE A 261 2.06 -10.82 17.24
CA ILE A 261 3.24 -11.52 16.71
C ILE A 261 3.59 -12.70 17.60
N GLN A 262 3.70 -12.48 18.90
CA GLN A 262 4.03 -13.51 19.88
C GLN A 262 2.97 -14.62 19.95
N ASP A 263 1.69 -14.24 20.09
CA ASP A 263 0.60 -15.18 20.40
C ASP A 263 0.23 -16.07 19.22
N HIS A 264 0.45 -15.57 17.99
CA HIS A 264 0.11 -16.31 16.76
C HIS A 264 1.34 -16.80 15.98
N GLY A 265 2.55 -16.55 16.47
CA GLY A 265 3.78 -16.98 15.81
C GLY A 265 3.91 -16.39 14.40
N VAL A 266 3.77 -15.08 14.28
CA VAL A 266 3.87 -14.40 12.98
C VAL A 266 5.28 -14.56 12.43
N THR A 267 5.38 -15.03 11.17
CA THR A 267 6.66 -15.30 10.49
C THR A 267 7.04 -14.22 9.50
N TYR A 268 6.05 -13.56 8.90
CA TYR A 268 6.25 -12.57 7.86
C TYR A 268 5.44 -11.30 8.12
N LEU A 269 6.12 -10.15 8.11
CA LEU A 269 5.48 -8.84 8.28
C LEU A 269 5.57 -7.98 7.03
N HIS A 270 4.45 -7.37 6.68
CA HIS A 270 4.39 -6.25 5.75
C HIS A 270 4.05 -4.98 6.53
N VAL A 271 4.98 -4.02 6.55
CA VAL A 271 4.87 -2.81 7.38
C VAL A 271 5.31 -1.56 6.62
N VAL A 272 5.25 -0.43 7.31
CA VAL A 272 5.70 0.87 6.81
C VAL A 272 6.78 1.43 7.76
N PRO A 273 7.66 2.35 7.31
CA PRO A 273 8.78 2.84 8.11
C PRO A 273 8.43 3.33 9.53
N PRO A 274 7.27 3.99 9.80
CA PRO A 274 6.90 4.37 11.16
C PRO A 274 6.73 3.18 12.13
N ILE A 275 6.23 2.05 11.65
CA ILE A 275 6.12 0.82 12.47
C ILE A 275 7.52 0.27 12.75
N LEU A 276 8.39 0.22 11.74
CA LEU A 276 9.79 -0.19 11.93
C LEU A 276 10.53 0.71 12.90
N LEU A 277 10.27 2.01 12.87
CA LEU A 277 10.87 2.95 13.82
C LEU A 277 10.45 2.64 15.27
N ALA A 278 9.17 2.34 15.48
CA ALA A 278 8.69 1.90 16.79
C ALA A 278 9.35 0.57 17.21
N MET A 279 9.42 -0.41 16.31
CA MET A 279 10.09 -1.70 16.57
C MET A 279 11.59 -1.55 16.85
N ALA A 280 12.27 -0.58 16.22
CA ALA A 280 13.70 -0.31 16.44
C ALA A 280 13.98 0.40 17.77
N LYS A 281 13.10 1.33 18.19
CA LYS A 281 13.41 2.28 19.28
C LYS A 281 12.62 2.08 20.56
N HIS A 282 11.36 1.59 20.49
CA HIS A 282 10.50 1.55 21.67
C HIS A 282 10.93 0.44 22.65
N PRO A 283 11.12 0.75 23.96
CA PRO A 283 11.61 -0.23 24.93
C PRO A 283 10.63 -1.38 25.21
N ILE A 284 9.33 -1.19 24.97
CA ILE A 284 8.32 -2.23 25.18
C ILE A 284 8.54 -3.46 24.29
N VAL A 285 9.21 -3.30 23.15
CA VAL A 285 9.50 -4.39 22.21
C VAL A 285 10.25 -5.54 22.89
N ASP A 286 11.14 -5.24 23.85
CA ASP A 286 11.93 -6.23 24.56
C ASP A 286 11.12 -7.07 25.56
N GLN A 287 9.83 -6.75 25.77
CA GLN A 287 8.92 -7.49 26.65
C GLN A 287 8.16 -8.61 25.92
N TYR A 288 8.29 -8.69 24.59
CA TYR A 288 7.59 -9.65 23.73
C TYR A 288 8.58 -10.62 23.07
N ASP A 289 8.17 -11.86 22.91
CA ASP A 289 8.90 -12.85 22.12
C ASP A 289 8.55 -12.67 20.63
N LEU A 290 9.50 -12.12 19.88
CA LEU A 290 9.37 -11.89 18.43
C LEU A 290 10.24 -12.85 17.61
N SER A 291 10.74 -13.92 18.22
CA SER A 291 11.68 -14.88 17.61
C SER A 291 11.06 -15.69 16.46
N SER A 292 9.74 -15.65 16.29
CA SER A 292 9.05 -16.26 15.14
C SER A 292 9.22 -15.47 13.84
N LEU A 293 9.67 -14.19 13.91
CA LEU A 293 9.82 -13.35 12.70
C LEU A 293 11.02 -13.79 11.87
N ASP A 294 10.77 -14.28 10.67
CA ASP A 294 11.82 -14.56 9.68
C ASP A 294 12.12 -13.35 8.81
N ALA A 295 11.08 -12.67 8.32
CA ALA A 295 11.24 -11.56 7.40
C ALA A 295 10.23 -10.43 7.63
N ILE A 296 10.70 -9.21 7.45
CA ILE A 296 9.91 -7.99 7.46
C ILE A 296 10.12 -7.27 6.12
N ASN A 297 9.04 -6.89 5.48
CA ASN A 297 9.07 -6.14 4.23
C ASN A 297 8.45 -4.76 4.40
N SER A 298 9.23 -3.72 4.15
CA SER A 298 8.79 -2.33 4.22
C SER A 298 8.32 -1.83 2.87
N GLY A 299 7.23 -1.08 2.85
CA GLY A 299 6.69 -0.46 1.62
C GLY A 299 6.03 0.87 1.88
N ALA A 300 5.40 1.43 0.87
CA ALA A 300 4.64 2.68 0.84
C ALA A 300 5.45 3.98 1.07
N ALA A 301 6.65 3.90 1.66
CA ALA A 301 7.55 5.02 1.84
C ALA A 301 9.01 4.53 1.86
N PRO A 302 10.02 5.37 1.54
CA PRO A 302 11.42 4.98 1.57
C PRO A 302 11.86 4.55 2.98
N LEU A 303 12.58 3.42 3.05
CA LEU A 303 13.21 2.93 4.27
C LEU A 303 14.68 3.34 4.30
N GLY A 304 15.06 4.18 5.27
CA GLY A 304 16.46 4.55 5.48
C GLY A 304 17.33 3.34 5.88
N LYS A 305 18.55 3.30 5.37
CA LYS A 305 19.52 2.20 5.61
C LYS A 305 19.73 1.93 7.09
N GLU A 306 19.94 2.99 7.88
CA GLU A 306 20.24 2.89 9.31
C GLU A 306 19.08 2.27 10.09
N LEU A 307 17.84 2.63 9.73
CA LEU A 307 16.65 2.07 10.36
C LEU A 307 16.49 0.58 10.02
N GLY A 308 16.68 0.19 8.76
CA GLY A 308 16.64 -1.21 8.36
C GLY A 308 17.63 -2.08 9.12
N LEU A 309 18.90 -1.62 9.20
CA LEU A 309 19.96 -2.29 9.97
C LEU A 309 19.64 -2.41 11.46
N ALA A 310 19.12 -1.34 12.08
CA ALA A 310 18.77 -1.36 13.50
C ALA A 310 17.67 -2.37 13.82
N VAL A 311 16.68 -2.54 12.93
CA VAL A 311 15.63 -3.55 13.09
C VAL A 311 16.19 -4.96 12.91
N GLU A 312 16.99 -5.20 11.88
CA GLU A 312 17.66 -6.51 11.65
C GLU A 312 18.53 -6.94 12.83
N GLU A 313 19.28 -6.00 13.41
CA GLU A 313 20.15 -6.28 14.56
C GLU A 313 19.32 -6.60 15.82
N ARG A 314 18.25 -5.82 16.06
CA ARG A 314 17.44 -5.98 17.28
C ARG A 314 16.57 -7.23 17.25
N LEU A 315 15.98 -7.57 16.11
CA LEU A 315 14.96 -8.62 16.00
C LEU A 315 15.48 -9.94 15.43
N ASP A 316 16.73 -9.99 15.03
CA ASP A 316 17.36 -11.16 14.41
C ASP A 316 16.63 -11.70 13.15
N CYS A 317 15.97 -10.83 12.38
CA CYS A 317 15.20 -11.16 11.19
C CYS A 317 15.77 -10.50 9.94
N ILE A 318 15.21 -10.81 8.77
CA ILE A 318 15.58 -10.15 7.51
C ILE A 318 14.67 -8.92 7.30
N VAL A 319 15.26 -7.77 6.95
CA VAL A 319 14.48 -6.57 6.59
C VAL A 319 14.69 -6.25 5.11
N GLY A 320 13.61 -6.35 4.33
CA GLY A 320 13.54 -5.99 2.92
C GLY A 320 12.75 -4.72 2.67
N GLN A 321 12.83 -4.21 1.44
CA GLN A 321 12.03 -3.10 0.95
C GLN A 321 11.46 -3.45 -0.42
N GLY A 322 10.18 -3.09 -0.64
CA GLY A 322 9.54 -3.13 -1.94
C GLY A 322 9.07 -1.74 -2.38
N TYR A 323 8.85 -1.59 -3.68
CA TYR A 323 8.35 -0.38 -4.30
C TYR A 323 7.20 -0.68 -5.25
N GLY A 324 6.28 0.26 -5.31
CA GLY A 324 5.15 0.21 -6.23
C GLY A 324 4.14 1.32 -5.98
N LEU A 325 3.11 1.35 -6.79
CA LEU A 325 2.05 2.35 -6.80
C LEU A 325 0.69 1.65 -6.85
N THR A 326 -0.38 2.39 -6.54
CA THR A 326 -1.74 1.89 -6.77
C THR A 326 -1.93 1.51 -8.24
N GLU A 327 -1.36 2.30 -9.12
CA GLU A 327 -1.37 2.17 -10.57
C GLU A 327 -0.60 0.93 -11.11
N THR A 328 0.13 0.23 -10.23
CA THR A 328 0.91 -0.97 -10.58
C THR A 328 0.53 -2.23 -9.80
N SER A 329 -0.59 -2.26 -9.10
CA SER A 329 -1.30 -3.43 -8.50
C SER A 329 -0.69 -4.17 -7.31
N PRO A 330 0.18 -3.71 -6.42
CA PRO A 330 0.99 -2.52 -6.48
C PRO A 330 2.45 -2.72 -6.87
N VAL A 331 3.05 -3.94 -6.71
CA VAL A 331 4.49 -4.14 -6.61
C VAL A 331 5.17 -4.16 -7.98
N THR A 332 6.23 -3.40 -8.11
CA THR A 332 7.09 -3.39 -9.32
C THR A 332 8.51 -3.85 -9.04
N HIS A 333 9.01 -3.53 -7.84
CA HIS A 333 10.35 -3.89 -7.40
C HIS A 333 10.28 -4.50 -6.00
N HIS A 334 11.12 -5.48 -5.76
CA HIS A 334 11.23 -6.14 -4.47
C HIS A 334 12.67 -6.60 -4.22
N GLY A 335 13.22 -6.26 -3.05
CA GLY A 335 14.57 -6.67 -2.67
C GLY A 335 14.66 -8.15 -2.37
N PRO A 336 15.69 -8.85 -2.91
CA PRO A 336 16.01 -10.21 -2.50
C PRO A 336 16.15 -10.32 -0.99
N ASN A 337 15.44 -11.26 -0.35
CA ASN A 337 15.34 -11.37 1.11
C ASN A 337 15.41 -12.80 1.66
N LYS A 338 16.17 -13.72 1.02
CA LYS A 338 16.42 -15.07 1.56
C LYS A 338 17.44 -15.07 2.72
N ARG A 339 18.27 -14.04 2.79
CA ARG A 339 19.29 -13.88 3.83
C ARG A 339 19.60 -12.40 4.05
N ARG A 340 20.06 -12.07 5.24
CA ARG A 340 20.50 -10.71 5.57
C ARG A 340 21.58 -10.21 4.62
N GLY A 341 21.51 -8.93 4.26
CA GLY A 341 22.47 -8.27 3.39
C GLY A 341 22.48 -8.78 1.95
N GLN A 342 21.50 -9.56 1.52
CA GLN A 342 21.37 -10.00 0.14
C GLN A 342 20.99 -8.85 -0.79
N CYS A 343 20.08 -7.96 -0.34
CA CYS A 343 19.76 -6.71 -1.00
C CYS A 343 20.49 -5.54 -0.30
N PRO A 344 21.06 -4.60 -1.03
CA PRO A 344 21.63 -3.39 -0.42
C PRO A 344 20.54 -2.61 0.33
N HIS A 345 20.78 -2.26 1.59
CA HIS A 345 19.86 -1.44 2.36
C HIS A 345 19.63 -0.07 1.69
N GLY A 346 18.37 0.37 1.66
CA GLY A 346 17.94 1.57 0.95
C GLY A 346 17.56 1.34 -0.52
N SER A 347 17.89 0.16 -1.08
CA SER A 347 17.43 -0.23 -2.40
C SER A 347 15.99 -0.76 -2.34
N ILE A 348 15.22 -0.50 -3.38
CA ILE A 348 13.90 -1.11 -3.61
C ILE A 348 14.00 -2.50 -4.25
N GLY A 349 15.21 -2.97 -4.53
CA GLY A 349 15.48 -4.21 -5.24
C GLY A 349 15.42 -4.09 -6.77
N PRO A 350 15.58 -5.21 -7.49
CA PRO A 350 15.33 -5.28 -8.93
C PRO A 350 13.84 -5.34 -9.24
N SER A 351 13.48 -5.11 -10.51
CA SER A 351 12.11 -5.27 -11.00
C SER A 351 11.64 -6.72 -10.94
N LEU A 352 10.34 -6.92 -10.68
CA LEU A 352 9.69 -8.24 -10.68
C LEU A 352 9.70 -8.88 -12.09
N PRO A 353 9.47 -10.20 -12.22
CA PRO A 353 9.29 -10.87 -13.51
C PRO A 353 8.33 -10.11 -14.43
N ASN A 354 8.54 -10.18 -15.74
CA ASN A 354 7.73 -9.50 -16.77
C ASN A 354 7.62 -7.97 -16.59
N THR A 355 8.48 -7.35 -15.77
CA THR A 355 8.47 -5.89 -15.53
C THR A 355 9.75 -5.28 -16.10
N GLU A 356 9.57 -4.25 -16.90
CA GLU A 356 10.64 -3.41 -17.43
C GLU A 356 10.67 -2.07 -16.72
N THR A 357 11.87 -1.56 -16.50
CA THR A 357 12.10 -0.24 -15.89
C THR A 357 12.96 0.61 -16.81
N GLN A 358 12.68 1.90 -16.86
CA GLN A 358 13.50 2.88 -17.56
C GLN A 358 13.69 4.10 -16.66
N ILE A 359 14.88 4.67 -16.67
CA ILE A 359 15.17 5.94 -16.02
C ILE A 359 15.22 7.00 -17.11
N VAL A 360 14.40 8.04 -16.98
CA VAL A 360 14.22 9.06 -18.02
C VAL A 360 14.56 10.43 -17.46
N ASP A 361 15.38 11.18 -18.19
CA ASP A 361 15.70 12.56 -17.86
C ASP A 361 14.46 13.44 -18.02
N VAL A 362 14.11 14.16 -16.96
CA VAL A 362 12.85 14.93 -16.90
C VAL A 362 12.81 16.16 -17.82
N ASP A 363 13.96 16.66 -18.26
CA ASP A 363 14.06 17.85 -19.08
C ASP A 363 14.15 17.49 -20.58
N SER A 364 14.94 16.48 -20.92
CA SER A 364 15.19 16.08 -22.32
C SER A 364 14.34 14.91 -22.80
N GLY A 365 13.74 14.13 -21.90
CA GLY A 365 13.05 12.88 -22.22
C GLY A 365 13.99 11.74 -22.64
N ALA A 366 15.30 11.90 -22.46
CA ALA A 366 16.28 10.90 -22.86
C ALA A 366 16.39 9.78 -21.81
N ALA A 367 16.51 8.54 -22.27
CA ALA A 367 16.74 7.39 -21.40
C ALA A 367 18.19 7.41 -20.87
N LEU A 368 18.32 7.32 -19.55
CA LEU A 368 19.57 7.41 -18.80
C LEU A 368 20.24 6.06 -18.56
N GLY A 369 21.52 6.08 -18.21
CA GLY A 369 22.36 4.95 -17.87
C GLY A 369 22.41 4.64 -16.36
N PRO A 370 23.17 3.59 -15.96
CA PRO A 370 23.32 3.22 -14.56
C PRO A 370 23.87 4.36 -13.69
N GLY A 371 23.29 4.56 -12.51
CA GLY A 371 23.67 5.58 -11.54
C GLY A 371 23.19 7.00 -11.86
N GLU A 372 22.65 7.25 -13.06
CA GLU A 372 22.07 8.53 -13.43
C GLU A 372 20.64 8.65 -12.89
N ARG A 373 20.28 9.84 -12.39
CA ARG A 373 18.99 10.11 -11.75
C ARG A 373 18.01 10.70 -12.75
N GLY A 374 16.80 10.12 -12.81
CA GLY A 374 15.70 10.59 -13.63
C GLY A 374 14.38 10.07 -13.12
N GLU A 375 13.30 10.34 -13.85
CA GLU A 375 12.00 9.77 -13.55
C GLU A 375 12.00 8.26 -13.83
N VAL A 376 11.42 7.50 -12.91
CA VAL A 376 11.27 6.05 -13.05
C VAL A 376 10.03 5.76 -13.89
N TRP A 377 10.22 5.11 -15.02
CA TRP A 377 9.12 4.63 -15.87
C TRP A 377 9.02 3.12 -15.78
N ILE A 378 7.80 2.60 -15.73
CA ILE A 378 7.51 1.19 -15.52
C ILE A 378 6.61 0.66 -16.62
N ARG A 379 6.91 -0.53 -17.13
CA ARG A 379 6.03 -1.26 -18.04
C ARG A 379 5.91 -2.71 -17.59
N GLY A 380 4.67 -3.24 -17.58
CA GLY A 380 4.41 -4.62 -17.17
C GLY A 380 2.93 -4.95 -17.10
N PRO A 381 2.59 -6.24 -16.96
CA PRO A 381 1.20 -6.71 -16.98
C PRO A 381 0.38 -6.27 -15.75
N GLN A 382 1.04 -5.83 -14.69
CA GLN A 382 0.42 -5.33 -13.46
C GLN A 382 0.03 -3.84 -13.55
N VAL A 383 0.37 -3.14 -14.64
CA VAL A 383 0.03 -1.73 -14.84
C VAL A 383 -1.46 -1.57 -15.12
N MET A 384 -2.10 -0.60 -14.51
CA MET A 384 -3.53 -0.28 -14.61
C MET A 384 -4.01 -0.06 -16.05
N LEU A 385 -5.32 -0.14 -16.29
CA LEU A 385 -5.92 0.32 -17.55
C LEU A 385 -5.94 1.85 -17.69
N GLY A 386 -5.94 2.58 -16.58
CA GLY A 386 -6.04 4.03 -16.55
C GLY A 386 -6.85 4.51 -15.34
N TYR A 387 -7.18 5.80 -15.34
CA TYR A 387 -8.01 6.42 -14.31
C TYR A 387 -9.48 6.51 -14.76
N LEU A 388 -10.38 6.07 -13.90
CA LEU A 388 -11.81 6.09 -14.13
C LEU A 388 -12.29 7.54 -14.42
N ASN A 389 -13.04 7.72 -15.51
CA ASN A 389 -13.59 9.01 -15.93
C ASN A 389 -12.55 10.15 -16.09
N ARG A 390 -11.26 9.81 -16.26
CA ARG A 390 -10.16 10.79 -16.38
C ARG A 390 -9.22 10.45 -17.53
N PRO A 391 -9.68 10.50 -18.79
CA PRO A 391 -8.84 10.15 -19.96
C PRO A 391 -7.59 11.03 -20.09
N ASP A 392 -7.70 12.33 -19.81
CA ASP A 392 -6.55 13.24 -19.86
C ASP A 392 -5.47 12.86 -18.84
N ALA A 393 -5.87 12.60 -17.58
CA ALA A 393 -4.94 12.16 -16.55
C ALA A 393 -4.33 10.79 -16.86
N THR A 394 -5.07 9.92 -17.54
CA THR A 394 -4.56 8.63 -18.02
C THR A 394 -3.47 8.85 -19.06
N ALA A 395 -3.72 9.69 -20.07
CA ALA A 395 -2.76 9.99 -21.12
C ALA A 395 -1.48 10.71 -20.61
N GLU A 396 -1.59 11.50 -19.53
CA GLU A 396 -0.43 12.11 -18.86
C GLU A 396 0.43 11.09 -18.09
N THR A 397 -0.16 9.97 -17.68
CA THR A 397 0.48 9.01 -16.77
C THR A 397 0.89 7.71 -17.48
N LEU A 398 0.15 7.32 -18.51
CA LEU A 398 0.37 6.09 -19.28
C LEU A 398 0.48 6.46 -20.76
N ASP A 399 1.66 6.24 -21.35
CA ASP A 399 1.90 6.56 -22.75
C ASP A 399 1.41 5.46 -23.72
N GLU A 400 1.49 5.74 -25.02
CA GLU A 400 1.04 4.83 -26.08
C GLU A 400 1.87 3.55 -26.19
N ASP A 401 3.12 3.55 -25.68
CA ASP A 401 4.03 2.40 -25.63
C ASP A 401 3.84 1.54 -24.37
N GLY A 402 2.89 1.94 -23.50
CA GLY A 402 2.53 1.25 -22.25
C GLY A 402 3.46 1.55 -21.07
N TRP A 403 4.27 2.61 -21.14
CA TRP A 403 5.06 3.07 -20.01
C TRP A 403 4.22 3.92 -19.06
N LEU A 404 4.26 3.54 -17.79
CA LEU A 404 3.72 4.32 -16.68
C LEU A 404 4.78 5.31 -16.21
N HIS A 405 4.48 6.59 -16.27
CA HIS A 405 5.29 7.69 -15.72
C HIS A 405 4.95 7.81 -14.23
N THR A 406 5.86 7.35 -13.37
CA THR A 406 5.54 7.21 -11.93
C THR A 406 5.49 8.53 -11.17
N GLY A 407 6.14 9.57 -11.69
CA GLY A 407 6.37 10.82 -10.99
C GLY A 407 7.38 10.68 -9.84
N ASP A 408 8.06 9.55 -9.73
CA ASP A 408 9.10 9.29 -8.74
C ASP A 408 10.49 9.40 -9.39
N ILE A 409 11.41 10.08 -8.74
CA ILE A 409 12.82 10.20 -9.17
C ILE A 409 13.61 9.08 -8.54
N GLY A 410 14.36 8.37 -9.37
CA GLY A 410 15.20 7.25 -8.95
C GLY A 410 16.39 7.04 -9.86
N TYR A 411 17.10 5.97 -9.61
CA TYR A 411 18.18 5.46 -10.45
C TYR A 411 18.30 3.95 -10.27
N ILE A 412 18.92 3.29 -11.26
CA ILE A 412 19.32 1.89 -11.16
C ILE A 412 20.84 1.85 -11.13
N ASP A 413 21.42 1.11 -10.19
CA ASP A 413 22.88 0.98 -10.09
C ASP A 413 23.47 -0.01 -11.12
N GLU A 414 24.80 -0.15 -11.16
CA GLU A 414 25.51 -1.04 -12.08
C GLU A 414 25.17 -2.54 -11.87
N ASN A 415 24.61 -2.88 -10.71
CA ASN A 415 24.22 -4.25 -10.36
C ASN A 415 22.72 -4.52 -10.63
N GLY A 416 21.96 -3.52 -11.12
CA GLY A 416 20.55 -3.65 -11.44
C GLY A 416 19.61 -3.41 -10.23
N TYR A 417 20.11 -2.88 -9.12
CA TYR A 417 19.28 -2.50 -7.97
C TYR A 417 18.70 -1.10 -8.16
N GLY A 418 17.39 -0.98 -7.96
CA GLY A 418 16.68 0.30 -8.02
C GLY A 418 16.74 1.07 -6.69
N TYR A 419 16.72 2.38 -6.80
CA TYR A 419 16.67 3.30 -5.66
C TYR A 419 15.72 4.45 -5.97
N ILE A 420 14.75 4.70 -5.08
CA ILE A 420 13.89 5.89 -5.15
C ILE A 420 14.50 6.98 -4.30
N VAL A 421 14.65 8.15 -4.91
CA VAL A 421 15.23 9.33 -4.27
C VAL A 421 14.13 10.18 -3.64
N ASP A 422 13.11 10.55 -4.43
CA ASP A 422 11.93 11.30 -3.96
C ASP A 422 10.87 11.40 -5.07
N ARG A 423 9.78 12.10 -4.79
CA ARG A 423 8.80 12.47 -5.80
C ARG A 423 9.22 13.71 -6.57
N LEU A 424 9.05 13.69 -7.89
CA LEU A 424 9.39 14.82 -8.77
C LEU A 424 8.76 16.14 -8.30
N LYS A 425 7.50 16.10 -7.87
CA LYS A 425 6.75 17.28 -7.41
C LYS A 425 7.07 17.70 -5.96
N GLU A 426 7.74 16.85 -5.20
CA GLU A 426 8.14 17.13 -3.81
C GLU A 426 9.59 17.62 -3.69
N LEU A 427 10.38 17.51 -4.75
CA LEU A 427 11.75 18.03 -4.79
C LEU A 427 11.78 19.54 -4.52
N ILE A 428 12.67 19.95 -3.64
CA ILE A 428 12.88 21.36 -3.29
C ILE A 428 13.88 21.98 -4.26
N LYS A 429 13.49 23.05 -4.94
CA LYS A 429 14.31 23.73 -5.97
C LYS A 429 15.15 24.85 -5.35
N TYR A 430 16.25 24.47 -4.69
CA TYR A 430 17.18 25.41 -4.08
C TYR A 430 18.21 25.94 -5.07
N LYS A 431 18.10 27.22 -5.49
CA LYS A 431 19.06 27.87 -6.45
C LYS A 431 19.37 27.01 -7.67
N GLY A 432 18.36 26.33 -8.24
CA GLY A 432 18.51 25.44 -9.39
C GLY A 432 18.94 24.00 -9.05
N PHE A 433 19.31 23.71 -7.80
CA PHE A 433 19.58 22.34 -7.34
C PHE A 433 18.30 21.68 -6.87
N GLN A 434 18.15 20.39 -7.17
CA GLN A 434 17.07 19.55 -6.65
C GLN A 434 17.50 18.92 -5.34
N VAL A 435 16.75 19.17 -4.26
CA VAL A 435 16.97 18.60 -2.93
C VAL A 435 15.82 17.68 -2.59
N ALA A 436 16.14 16.42 -2.31
CA ALA A 436 15.16 15.39 -1.95
C ALA A 436 14.80 15.49 -0.46
N PRO A 437 13.53 15.78 -0.10
CA PRO A 437 13.08 15.74 1.29
C PRO A 437 13.36 14.41 1.99
N ALA A 438 13.10 13.28 1.33
CA ALA A 438 13.25 11.95 1.92
C ALA A 438 14.69 11.64 2.37
N GLU A 439 15.71 12.12 1.65
CA GLU A 439 17.12 11.98 2.03
C GLU A 439 17.40 12.70 3.36
N LEU A 440 16.84 13.90 3.53
CA LEU A 440 17.01 14.69 4.74
C LEU A 440 16.21 14.15 5.91
N GLU A 441 15.01 13.62 5.66
CA GLU A 441 14.17 12.94 6.65
C GLU A 441 14.85 11.69 7.19
N ALA A 442 15.39 10.83 6.32
CA ALA A 442 16.13 9.64 6.72
C ALA A 442 17.33 10.00 7.59
N LEU A 443 18.08 11.05 7.22
CA LEU A 443 19.21 11.54 8.02
C LEU A 443 18.75 12.07 9.38
N LEU A 444 17.69 12.87 9.44
CA LEU A 444 17.17 13.45 10.68
C LEU A 444 16.61 12.37 11.62
N LEU A 445 15.95 11.32 11.12
CA LEU A 445 15.48 10.19 11.92
C LEU A 445 16.60 9.38 12.58
N SER A 446 17.83 9.49 12.10
CA SER A 446 19.01 8.91 12.76
C SER A 446 19.45 9.66 14.01
N HIS A 447 18.93 10.87 14.25
CA HIS A 447 19.22 11.65 15.45
C HIS A 447 18.51 11.06 16.68
N PRO A 448 19.20 10.89 17.85
CA PRO A 448 18.63 10.21 19.03
C PRO A 448 17.40 10.92 19.61
N HIS A 449 17.33 12.25 19.49
CA HIS A 449 16.24 13.07 20.04
C HIS A 449 15.18 13.48 19.00
N ILE A 450 15.12 12.83 17.84
CA ILE A 450 14.06 13.05 16.84
C ILE A 450 13.20 11.79 16.78
N LYS A 451 11.92 11.96 17.12
CA LYS A 451 10.89 10.92 17.04
C LYS A 451 10.31 10.79 15.65
N ASP A 452 10.05 11.93 15.02
CA ASP A 452 9.43 11.99 13.70
C ASP A 452 9.81 13.29 13.00
N VAL A 453 9.79 13.30 11.66
CA VAL A 453 10.18 14.48 10.89
C VAL A 453 9.56 14.47 9.51
N ALA A 454 9.25 15.65 9.00
CA ALA A 454 8.95 15.87 7.59
C ALA A 454 9.76 17.06 7.08
N VAL A 455 10.28 16.95 5.88
CA VAL A 455 10.97 18.04 5.20
C VAL A 455 10.13 18.49 4.00
N VAL A 456 9.93 19.81 3.89
CA VAL A 456 9.16 20.40 2.79
C VAL A 456 9.87 21.61 2.23
N ARG A 457 9.44 22.03 1.03
CA ARG A 457 9.86 23.32 0.48
C ARG A 457 9.26 24.46 1.29
N SER A 458 10.04 25.49 1.52
CA SER A 458 9.60 26.77 2.10
C SER A 458 10.03 27.91 1.15
N PRO A 459 9.14 28.83 0.77
CA PRO A 459 9.47 29.92 -0.15
C PRO A 459 10.60 30.80 0.40
N ASP A 460 11.54 31.19 -0.47
CA ASP A 460 12.66 32.05 -0.13
C ASP A 460 12.97 33.06 -1.24
N PRO A 461 13.06 34.37 -0.94
CA PRO A 461 13.24 35.41 -1.97
C PRO A 461 14.54 35.30 -2.78
N GLU A 462 15.61 34.76 -2.19
CA GLU A 462 16.91 34.66 -2.86
C GLU A 462 17.16 33.29 -3.50
N ALA A 463 16.65 32.23 -2.86
CA ALA A 463 16.90 30.86 -3.29
C ALA A 463 15.77 30.24 -4.11
N GLY A 464 14.60 30.91 -4.18
CA GLY A 464 13.37 30.35 -4.69
C GLY A 464 12.69 29.49 -3.64
N GLU A 465 13.30 28.37 -3.32
CA GLU A 465 12.85 27.47 -2.24
C GLU A 465 14.03 27.07 -1.32
N VAL A 466 13.72 26.82 -0.06
CA VAL A 466 14.69 26.29 0.92
C VAL A 466 14.13 25.07 1.65
N PRO A 467 14.95 24.09 2.05
CA PRO A 467 14.51 22.98 2.89
C PRO A 467 14.14 23.45 4.29
N LYS A 468 12.89 23.14 4.71
CA LYS A 468 12.37 23.34 6.06
C LYS A 468 12.00 22.00 6.67
N ALA A 469 12.47 21.74 7.89
CA ALA A 469 12.14 20.57 8.68
C ALA A 469 11.03 20.88 9.70
N PHE A 470 9.96 20.06 9.70
CA PHE A 470 9.01 19.95 10.81
C PHE A 470 9.45 18.78 11.68
N VAL A 471 9.71 19.00 12.96
CA VAL A 471 10.37 18.03 13.85
C VAL A 471 9.51 17.72 15.06
N VAL A 472 9.29 16.43 15.32
CA VAL A 472 8.77 15.94 16.60
C VAL A 472 9.96 15.50 17.44
N ALA A 473 10.26 16.30 18.47
CA ALA A 473 11.42 16.05 19.33
C ALA A 473 11.11 15.11 20.50
N ASP A 474 12.15 14.44 20.99
CA ASP A 474 12.15 13.68 22.24
C ASP A 474 13.18 14.29 23.20
N GLY A 475 12.69 15.17 24.08
CA GLY A 475 13.53 15.92 25.00
C GLY A 475 13.94 17.31 24.46
N GLU A 476 14.96 17.91 25.08
CA GLU A 476 15.45 19.23 24.69
C GLU A 476 16.27 19.16 23.41
N LEU A 477 15.82 19.84 22.37
CA LEU A 477 16.47 19.94 21.08
C LEU A 477 16.20 21.33 20.49
N SER A 478 17.24 22.04 20.11
CA SER A 478 17.11 23.36 19.47
C SER A 478 17.10 23.27 17.94
N ALA A 479 16.58 24.31 17.29
CA ALA A 479 16.63 24.41 15.83
C ALA A 479 18.09 24.42 15.30
N ASP A 480 18.99 25.07 16.04
CA ASP A 480 20.41 25.12 15.67
C ASP A 480 21.08 23.75 15.77
N ASP A 481 20.70 22.89 16.74
CA ASP A 481 21.20 21.52 16.85
C ASP A 481 20.76 20.70 15.64
N VAL A 482 19.47 20.79 15.26
CA VAL A 482 18.92 20.10 14.07
C VAL A 482 19.66 20.54 12.80
N MET A 483 19.79 21.83 12.59
CA MET A 483 20.48 22.38 11.42
C MET A 483 21.97 21.99 11.38
N SER A 484 22.65 22.04 12.53
CA SER A 484 24.06 21.68 12.65
C SER A 484 24.30 20.19 12.41
N PHE A 485 23.42 19.33 12.91
CA PHE A 485 23.47 17.88 12.70
C PHE A 485 23.42 17.51 11.21
N VAL A 486 22.56 18.17 10.45
CA VAL A 486 22.45 17.95 8.99
C VAL A 486 23.62 18.60 8.26
N ALA A 487 23.99 19.84 8.63
CA ALA A 487 25.00 20.62 7.91
C ALA A 487 26.39 19.95 7.82
N GLY A 488 26.74 19.13 8.82
CA GLY A 488 28.00 18.37 8.85
C GLY A 488 28.00 17.11 7.98
N LYS A 489 26.85 16.70 7.44
CA LYS A 489 26.68 15.39 6.77
C LYS A 489 26.21 15.48 5.32
N VAL A 490 25.81 16.67 4.86
CA VAL A 490 25.28 16.89 3.51
C VAL A 490 25.99 18.00 2.76
N ALA A 491 25.85 17.99 1.43
CA ALA A 491 26.34 19.06 0.57
C ALA A 491 25.67 20.41 0.91
N PRO A 492 26.32 21.57 0.66
CA PRO A 492 25.82 22.88 1.06
C PRO A 492 24.40 23.22 0.61
N HIS A 493 23.99 22.79 -0.57
CA HIS A 493 22.64 23.03 -1.10
C HIS A 493 21.56 22.22 -0.39
N LYS A 494 21.89 21.08 0.21
CA LYS A 494 20.97 20.18 0.92
C LYS A 494 20.75 20.54 2.39
N LYS A 495 21.45 21.53 2.95
CA LYS A 495 21.31 21.90 4.35
C LYS A 495 19.89 22.36 4.67
N ILE A 496 19.36 21.93 5.83
CA ILE A 496 18.14 22.50 6.41
C ILE A 496 18.37 23.99 6.70
N ARG A 497 17.39 24.82 6.33
CA ARG A 497 17.47 26.29 6.50
C ARG A 497 16.46 26.80 7.52
N ARG A 498 15.39 26.05 7.75
CA ARG A 498 14.33 26.40 8.70
C ARG A 498 13.92 25.16 9.46
N VAL A 499 13.59 25.33 10.74
CA VAL A 499 13.09 24.25 11.61
C VAL A 499 11.86 24.76 12.34
N GLU A 500 10.85 23.94 12.41
CA GLU A 500 9.66 24.14 13.22
C GLU A 500 9.39 22.89 14.05
N PHE A 501 9.23 23.03 15.36
CA PHE A 501 8.84 21.94 16.22
C PHE A 501 7.34 21.80 16.23
N VAL A 502 6.85 20.57 16.11
CA VAL A 502 5.44 20.20 16.06
C VAL A 502 5.17 19.01 16.97
N ASP A 503 3.90 18.85 17.38
CA ASP A 503 3.50 17.71 18.22
C ASP A 503 3.41 16.42 17.40
N GLU A 504 3.01 16.52 16.12
CA GLU A 504 2.88 15.38 15.21
C GLU A 504 3.15 15.75 13.74
N ILE A 505 3.56 14.76 12.95
CA ILE A 505 3.65 14.87 11.48
C ILE A 505 2.37 14.28 10.88
N PRO A 506 1.65 15.05 10.03
CA PRO A 506 0.44 14.54 9.37
C PRO A 506 0.79 13.40 8.42
N LYS A 507 0.14 12.24 8.62
CA LYS A 507 0.33 11.03 7.81
C LYS A 507 -1.00 10.46 7.34
N SER A 508 -0.96 9.80 6.19
CA SER A 508 -2.08 8.96 5.73
C SER A 508 -2.19 7.70 6.60
N PRO A 509 -3.34 6.99 6.59
CA PRO A 509 -3.48 5.69 7.27
C PRO A 509 -2.47 4.64 6.81
N ALA A 510 -1.94 4.78 5.59
CA ALA A 510 -0.85 3.96 5.07
C ALA A 510 0.55 4.44 5.50
N GLY A 511 0.64 5.36 6.48
CA GLY A 511 1.91 5.86 7.04
C GLY A 511 2.66 6.86 6.16
N LYS A 512 2.10 7.30 5.03
CA LYS A 512 2.74 8.26 4.13
C LYS A 512 2.59 9.69 4.64
N ILE A 513 3.68 10.46 4.68
CA ILE A 513 3.68 11.88 5.05
C ILE A 513 2.78 12.68 4.11
N LEU A 514 1.87 13.46 4.65
CA LEU A 514 0.98 14.37 3.92
C LEU A 514 1.65 15.74 3.76
N ARG A 515 2.74 15.80 2.96
CA ARG A 515 3.54 17.02 2.77
C ARG A 515 2.72 18.20 2.28
N ARG A 516 1.66 17.95 1.49
CA ARG A 516 0.76 19.01 1.03
C ARG A 516 0.20 19.84 2.19
N VAL A 517 -0.23 19.19 3.27
CA VAL A 517 -0.76 19.88 4.47
C VAL A 517 0.29 20.80 5.09
N LEU A 518 1.54 20.36 5.13
CA LEU A 518 2.64 21.15 5.67
C LEU A 518 3.05 22.30 4.74
N VAL A 519 3.01 22.07 3.42
CA VAL A 519 3.29 23.12 2.42
C VAL A 519 2.20 24.19 2.44
N GLU A 520 0.90 23.81 2.47
CA GLU A 520 -0.22 24.75 2.58
C GLU A 520 -0.13 25.60 3.85
N ARG A 521 0.30 24.99 4.97
CA ARG A 521 0.59 25.71 6.23
C ARG A 521 1.73 26.71 6.06
N GLU A 522 2.76 26.36 5.32
CA GLU A 522 3.91 27.23 5.07
C GLU A 522 3.56 28.38 4.14
N GLU A 523 2.86 28.11 3.03
CA GLU A 523 2.44 29.11 2.05
C GLU A 523 1.39 30.09 2.63
N GLY A 524 0.55 29.65 3.53
CA GLY A 524 -0.44 30.49 4.22
C GLY A 524 0.16 31.46 5.26
N ARG A 525 1.48 31.38 5.53
CA ARG A 525 2.24 32.28 6.41
C ARG A 525 3.10 33.31 5.65
N ALA A 526 3.20 33.18 4.32
CA ALA A 526 3.85 34.12 3.46
C ALA A 526 2.80 35.13 2.90
#